data_94aab6e3fb2b2978d83a3fc7a4d5c9aa
#
_entry.id   94aab6e3fb2b2978d83a3fc7a4d5c9aa
#
_cell.length_a   1.000
_cell.length_b   1.000
_cell.length_c   1.000
_cell.angle_alpha   90.00
_cell.angle_beta   90.00
_cell.angle_gamma   90.00
#
_symmetry.space_group_name_H-M   'P 1'
#
loop_
_entity.id
_entity.type
_entity.pdbx_description
1 polymer ?
#
loop_
_entity_poly.entity_id
_entity_poly.type
_entity_poly.pdbx_seq_one_letter_code
_entity_poly.pdbx_strand_id
1 'polypeptide(L)'
;MSRPAAHTSGTLSARMLARTFEFCRRRGHDASPLFLRAGVSPSLLADPEARVPYAVVAQISEGLFLLTGDDNFGLHLAADVQNVGEFDAGLLLLMASESVRAALDRMVEQQRYWGDGQRMTSQPRAGGIALRYQLAGAQGAHARHAHECMMAEVALGLRALTGQPLCARHVSFQHAAPRSTHEHQTLFGCALSFSAEHTEIELDDAVLDTPMPHANAAFCAIFAQQVTRALARLPATCSSSTEVRAAVHAALASGRCTVEGTARALAISTRTLQRRLQDEGTSFAGVVEAVRRELSVAYLERGISIVEVAALLGYADTTAFHHAFRRWHGTSPAEHNRS
;
A
#
# COMPACT_ATOMS: atom_id res chain seq x y z
N MET A 1 -28.96 9.54 -4.49
CA MET A 1 -28.12 9.04 -5.63
C MET A 1 -26.66 9.26 -5.23
N SER A 2 -26.01 8.24 -4.65
CA SER A 2 -24.60 8.32 -4.24
C SER A 2 -23.73 8.37 -5.49
N ARG A 3 -22.85 9.39 -5.57
CA ARG A 3 -21.76 9.46 -6.57
C ARG A 3 -20.93 8.17 -6.46
N PRO A 4 -20.56 7.54 -7.59
CA PRO A 4 -19.65 6.40 -7.54
C PRO A 4 -18.33 6.86 -6.92
N ALA A 5 -17.80 6.03 -6.01
CA ALA A 5 -16.51 6.26 -5.37
C ALA A 5 -15.45 6.51 -6.44
N ALA A 6 -14.70 7.61 -6.30
CA ALA A 6 -13.57 7.90 -7.16
C ALA A 6 -12.55 6.75 -6.99
N HIS A 7 -12.24 6.06 -8.11
CA HIS A 7 -11.33 4.94 -8.10
C HIS A 7 -9.95 5.41 -7.63
N THR A 8 -9.41 4.75 -6.61
CA THR A 8 -8.02 4.90 -6.16
C THR A 8 -7.11 4.35 -7.26
N SER A 9 -6.66 5.22 -8.14
CA SER A 9 -5.62 4.87 -9.11
C SER A 9 -4.27 4.89 -8.41
N GLY A 10 -3.39 3.95 -8.75
CA GLY A 10 -2.04 3.88 -8.20
C GLY A 10 -1.77 2.57 -7.44
N THR A 11 -0.51 2.38 -7.09
CA THR A 11 -0.02 1.20 -6.39
C THR A 11 0.80 1.57 -5.16
N LEU A 12 0.87 0.66 -4.20
CA LEU A 12 1.76 0.69 -3.05
C LEU A 12 2.83 -0.40 -3.22
N SER A 13 4.06 -0.15 -2.78
CA SER A 13 5.09 -1.18 -2.70
C SER A 13 4.62 -2.35 -1.81
N ALA A 14 4.82 -3.58 -2.25
CA ALA A 14 4.46 -4.77 -1.48
C ALA A 14 5.20 -4.83 -0.12
N ARG A 15 6.39 -4.23 -0.02
CA ARG A 15 7.14 -4.09 1.26
C ARG A 15 6.32 -3.35 2.32
N MET A 16 5.58 -2.30 1.93
CA MET A 16 4.74 -1.54 2.88
C MET A 16 3.63 -2.42 3.44
N LEU A 17 3.03 -3.27 2.60
CA LEU A 17 2.04 -4.26 3.04
C LEU A 17 2.65 -5.39 3.84
N ALA A 18 3.86 -5.85 3.51
CA ALA A 18 4.58 -6.85 4.29
C ALA A 18 4.81 -6.37 5.73
N ARG A 19 5.16 -5.08 5.91
CA ARG A 19 5.27 -4.44 7.24
C ARG A 19 3.94 -4.47 8.00
N THR A 20 2.85 -4.10 7.31
CA THR A 20 1.50 -4.14 7.91
C THR A 20 1.11 -5.56 8.31
N PHE A 21 1.41 -6.55 7.47
CA PHE A 21 1.17 -7.97 7.77
C PHE A 21 1.95 -8.42 9.02
N GLU A 22 3.24 -8.09 9.08
CA GLU A 22 4.12 -8.44 10.19
C GLU A 22 3.73 -7.72 11.50
N PHE A 23 3.29 -6.47 11.42
CA PHE A 23 2.72 -5.74 12.54
C PHE A 23 1.52 -6.48 13.16
N CYS A 24 0.56 -6.91 12.34
CA CYS A 24 -0.59 -7.68 12.81
C CYS A 24 -0.17 -9.00 13.44
N ARG A 25 0.76 -9.73 12.81
CA ARG A 25 1.29 -11.00 13.30
C ARG A 25 1.94 -10.85 14.69
N ARG A 26 2.77 -9.82 14.89
CA ARG A 26 3.42 -9.55 16.21
C ARG A 26 2.42 -9.23 17.31
N ARG A 27 1.26 -8.67 16.95
CA ARG A 27 0.17 -8.41 17.89
C ARG A 27 -0.81 -9.57 18.07
N GLY A 28 -0.50 -10.73 17.51
CA GLY A 28 -1.31 -11.94 17.66
C GLY A 28 -2.52 -12.04 16.75
N HIS A 29 -2.62 -11.18 15.72
CA HIS A 29 -3.71 -11.21 14.74
C HIS A 29 -3.29 -11.97 13.47
N ASP A 30 -4.03 -13.02 13.10
CA ASP A 30 -3.83 -13.71 11.82
C ASP A 30 -4.51 -12.92 10.69
N ALA A 31 -3.74 -12.07 10.04
CA ALA A 31 -4.18 -11.31 8.87
C ALA A 31 -4.16 -12.11 7.56
N SER A 32 -3.57 -13.33 7.55
CA SER A 32 -3.39 -14.12 6.33
C SER A 32 -4.67 -14.33 5.52
N PRO A 33 -5.85 -14.62 6.14
CA PRO A 33 -7.09 -14.77 5.39
C PRO A 33 -7.53 -13.52 4.64
N LEU A 34 -7.24 -12.33 5.19
CA LEU A 34 -7.58 -11.05 4.55
C LEU A 34 -6.70 -10.80 3.34
N PHE A 35 -5.39 -10.97 3.49
CA PHE A 35 -4.43 -10.78 2.42
C PHE A 35 -4.70 -11.73 1.25
N LEU A 36 -4.91 -13.01 1.51
CA LEU A 36 -5.18 -13.99 0.46
C LEU A 36 -6.51 -13.74 -0.26
N ARG A 37 -7.58 -13.38 0.46
CA ARG A 37 -8.85 -13.01 -0.19
C ARG A 37 -8.71 -11.78 -1.08
N ALA A 38 -7.82 -10.87 -0.72
CA ALA A 38 -7.48 -9.70 -1.54
C ALA A 38 -6.47 -10.02 -2.65
N GLY A 39 -6.01 -11.29 -2.77
CA GLY A 39 -5.06 -11.75 -3.78
C GLY A 39 -3.61 -11.38 -3.51
N VAL A 40 -3.28 -11.11 -2.28
CA VAL A 40 -1.91 -10.82 -1.86
C VAL A 40 -1.32 -12.07 -1.20
N SER A 41 -0.50 -12.80 -1.97
CA SER A 41 0.18 -14.02 -1.52
C SER A 41 1.43 -13.70 -0.70
N PRO A 42 1.93 -14.66 0.12
CA PRO A 42 3.22 -14.54 0.79
C PRO A 42 4.39 -14.30 -0.18
N SER A 43 4.37 -14.94 -1.35
CA SER A 43 5.40 -14.75 -2.38
C SER A 43 5.39 -13.32 -2.95
N LEU A 44 4.21 -12.71 -3.10
CA LEU A 44 4.10 -11.33 -3.53
C LEU A 44 4.62 -10.36 -2.46
N LEU A 45 4.37 -10.64 -1.18
CA LEU A 45 4.90 -9.83 -0.07
C LEU A 45 6.43 -9.96 0.06
N ALA A 46 6.99 -11.11 -0.31
CA ALA A 46 8.43 -11.35 -0.27
C ALA A 46 9.18 -10.73 -1.47
N ASP A 47 8.47 -10.34 -2.54
CA ASP A 47 9.06 -9.70 -3.71
C ASP A 47 9.28 -8.20 -3.48
N PRO A 48 10.54 -7.73 -3.40
CA PRO A 48 10.84 -6.33 -3.13
C PRO A 48 10.45 -5.37 -4.26
N GLU A 49 10.26 -5.87 -5.48
CA GLU A 49 9.84 -5.05 -6.63
C GLU A 49 8.32 -5.10 -6.87
N ALA A 50 7.61 -5.99 -6.18
CA ALA A 50 6.17 -6.12 -6.35
C ALA A 50 5.39 -4.89 -5.88
N ARG A 51 4.28 -4.64 -6.58
CA ARG A 51 3.37 -3.52 -6.30
C ARG A 51 1.95 -4.02 -6.15
N VAL A 52 1.21 -3.43 -5.23
CA VAL A 52 -0.18 -3.78 -4.94
C VAL A 52 -1.08 -2.57 -5.21
N PRO A 53 -2.15 -2.73 -6.01
CA PRO A 53 -3.09 -1.64 -6.27
C PRO A 53 -3.71 -1.08 -4.98
N TYR A 54 -3.88 0.23 -4.90
CA TYR A 54 -4.47 0.88 -3.72
C TYR A 54 -5.90 0.40 -3.42
N ALA A 55 -6.67 -0.01 -4.41
CA ALA A 55 -7.98 -0.62 -4.18
C ALA A 55 -7.89 -1.91 -3.34
N VAL A 56 -6.84 -2.71 -3.56
CA VAL A 56 -6.54 -3.93 -2.77
C VAL A 56 -6.04 -3.53 -1.38
N VAL A 57 -5.18 -2.53 -1.29
CA VAL A 57 -4.70 -2.00 0.00
C VAL A 57 -5.86 -1.51 0.85
N ALA A 58 -6.80 -0.75 0.27
CA ALA A 58 -7.99 -0.27 0.97
C ALA A 58 -8.85 -1.42 1.50
N GLN A 59 -9.09 -2.45 0.67
CA GLN A 59 -9.85 -3.64 1.07
C GLN A 59 -9.18 -4.39 2.23
N ILE A 60 -7.85 -4.57 2.18
CA ILE A 60 -7.10 -5.19 3.27
C ILE A 60 -7.21 -4.35 4.53
N SER A 61 -7.00 -3.03 4.44
CA SER A 61 -7.03 -2.14 5.58
C SER A 61 -8.38 -2.13 6.29
N GLU A 62 -9.49 -2.06 5.56
CA GLU A 62 -10.84 -2.17 6.16
C GLU A 62 -11.03 -3.49 6.91
N GLY A 63 -10.56 -4.59 6.33
CA GLY A 63 -10.59 -5.89 7.01
C GLY A 63 -9.73 -5.94 8.27
N LEU A 64 -8.56 -5.27 8.26
CA LEU A 64 -7.67 -5.21 9.41
C LEU A 64 -8.28 -4.41 10.58
N PHE A 65 -9.01 -3.33 10.30
CA PHE A 65 -9.70 -2.57 11.37
C PHE A 65 -10.77 -3.43 12.07
N LEU A 66 -11.51 -4.21 11.29
CA LEU A 66 -12.50 -5.13 11.85
C LEU A 66 -11.83 -6.28 12.64
N LEU A 67 -10.69 -6.78 12.15
CA LEU A 67 -9.96 -7.87 12.80
C LEU A 67 -9.32 -7.44 14.11
N THR A 68 -8.70 -6.25 14.14
CA THR A 68 -7.93 -5.77 15.29
C THR A 68 -8.78 -5.02 16.30
N GLY A 69 -9.87 -4.38 15.88
CA GLY A 69 -10.67 -3.48 16.70
C GLY A 69 -9.88 -2.26 17.22
N ASP A 70 -8.75 -1.95 16.58
CA ASP A 70 -7.81 -0.90 17.00
C ASP A 70 -8.23 0.46 16.42
N ASP A 71 -8.83 1.30 17.25
CA ASP A 71 -9.26 2.66 16.88
C ASP A 71 -8.10 3.57 16.46
N ASN A 72 -6.85 3.27 16.85
CA ASN A 72 -5.65 4.03 16.54
C ASN A 72 -4.65 3.25 15.67
N PHE A 73 -5.15 2.30 14.87
CA PHE A 73 -4.35 1.40 14.04
C PHE A 73 -3.26 2.12 13.24
N GLY A 74 -3.58 3.27 12.62
CA GLY A 74 -2.62 4.06 11.84
C GLY A 74 -1.46 4.57 12.68
N LEU A 75 -1.71 5.08 13.88
CA LEU A 75 -0.68 5.56 14.80
C LEU A 75 0.21 4.41 15.29
N HIS A 76 -0.42 3.29 15.66
CA HIS A 76 0.29 2.11 16.13
C HIS A 76 1.15 1.46 15.05
N LEU A 77 0.67 1.41 13.81
CA LEU A 77 1.44 0.93 12.67
C LEU A 77 2.67 1.82 12.42
N ALA A 78 2.50 3.15 12.45
CA ALA A 78 3.61 4.09 12.30
C ALA A 78 4.65 3.95 13.42
N ALA A 79 4.21 3.77 14.66
CA ALA A 79 5.12 3.58 15.80
C ALA A 79 5.92 2.28 15.70
N ASP A 80 5.33 1.22 15.14
CA ASP A 80 5.98 -0.08 14.97
C ASP A 80 7.10 -0.07 13.91
N VAL A 81 6.99 0.78 12.90
CA VAL A 81 8.00 0.93 11.83
C VAL A 81 9.39 1.22 12.36
N GLN A 82 9.48 1.93 13.45
CA GLN A 82 10.75 2.27 14.09
C GLN A 82 11.51 1.06 14.63
N ASN A 83 10.81 -0.07 14.81
CA ASN A 83 11.39 -1.31 15.33
C ASN A 83 11.78 -2.31 14.23
N VAL A 84 11.51 -2.02 12.97
CA VAL A 84 11.82 -2.92 11.85
C VAL A 84 13.14 -2.50 11.22
N GLY A 85 14.19 -3.27 11.45
CA GLY A 85 15.56 -3.03 10.97
C GLY A 85 15.77 -3.19 9.46
N GLU A 86 14.73 -3.09 8.66
CA GLU A 86 14.83 -3.18 7.20
C GLU A 86 14.98 -1.78 6.57
N PHE A 87 16.22 -1.41 6.29
CA PHE A 87 16.56 -0.20 5.56
C PHE A 87 16.45 -0.45 4.05
N ASP A 88 15.48 0.15 3.40
CA ASP A 88 15.45 0.19 1.93
C ASP A 88 16.29 1.37 1.38
N ALA A 89 16.54 1.35 0.07
CA ALA A 89 17.34 2.39 -0.57
C ALA A 89 16.72 3.79 -0.43
N GLY A 90 15.39 3.89 -0.33
CA GLY A 90 14.69 5.15 -0.11
C GLY A 90 14.96 5.70 1.29
N LEU A 91 14.82 4.90 2.33
CA LEU A 91 15.12 5.31 3.70
C LEU A 91 16.60 5.65 3.88
N LEU A 92 17.51 4.84 3.31
CA LEU A 92 18.96 5.11 3.34
C LEU A 92 19.31 6.43 2.64
N LEU A 93 18.60 6.77 1.54
CA LEU A 93 18.74 8.06 0.87
C LEU A 93 18.36 9.23 1.80
N LEU A 94 17.23 9.10 2.53
CA LEU A 94 16.82 10.12 3.48
C LEU A 94 17.86 10.28 4.60
N MET A 95 18.35 9.18 5.16
CA MET A 95 19.38 9.18 6.22
C MET A 95 20.70 9.83 5.76
N ALA A 96 21.11 9.63 4.51
CA ALA A 96 22.34 10.18 3.95
C ALA A 96 22.22 11.65 3.52
N SER A 97 21.03 12.24 3.62
CA SER A 97 20.78 13.65 3.28
C SER A 97 21.48 14.61 4.24
N GLU A 98 21.75 15.83 3.81
CA GLU A 98 22.51 16.82 4.60
C GLU A 98 21.71 17.42 5.76
N SER A 99 20.40 17.58 5.57
CA SER A 99 19.49 18.16 6.55
C SER A 99 18.11 17.51 6.47
N VAL A 100 17.25 17.77 7.45
CA VAL A 100 15.84 17.38 7.45
C VAL A 100 15.15 17.91 6.20
N ARG A 101 15.37 19.17 5.83
CA ARG A 101 14.81 19.78 4.62
C ARG A 101 15.16 18.96 3.38
N ALA A 102 16.43 18.68 3.18
CA ALA A 102 16.89 17.90 2.04
C ALA A 102 16.33 16.48 2.02
N ALA A 103 16.15 15.84 3.18
CA ALA A 103 15.53 14.54 3.29
C ALA A 103 14.05 14.59 2.88
N LEU A 104 13.29 15.58 3.36
CA LEU A 104 11.88 15.77 3.03
C LEU A 104 11.66 16.12 1.55
N ASP A 105 12.53 16.97 0.97
CA ASP A 105 12.47 17.29 -0.46
C ASP A 105 12.66 16.02 -1.31
N ARG A 106 13.65 15.18 -0.97
CA ARG A 106 13.85 13.87 -1.63
C ARG A 106 12.68 12.92 -1.44
N MET A 107 12.09 12.89 -0.25
CA MET A 107 10.90 12.09 0.01
C MET A 107 9.73 12.52 -0.90
N VAL A 108 9.49 13.82 -1.04
CA VAL A 108 8.46 14.38 -1.93
C VAL A 108 8.76 14.08 -3.39
N GLU A 109 10.00 14.30 -3.84
CA GLU A 109 10.41 14.06 -5.23
C GLU A 109 10.30 12.59 -5.64
N GLN A 110 10.65 11.69 -4.73
CA GLN A 110 10.77 10.26 -5.02
C GLN A 110 9.65 9.43 -4.40
N GLN A 111 8.56 10.04 -3.98
CA GLN A 111 7.44 9.38 -3.29
C GLN A 111 6.88 8.17 -4.05
N ARG A 112 6.96 8.15 -5.39
CA ARG A 112 6.56 6.99 -6.22
C ARG A 112 7.31 5.71 -5.89
N TYR A 113 8.48 5.81 -5.27
CA TYR A 113 9.26 4.65 -4.83
C TYR A 113 8.46 3.79 -3.84
N TRP A 114 7.75 4.42 -2.91
CA TRP A 114 6.89 3.74 -1.94
C TRP A 114 5.47 3.55 -2.45
N GLY A 115 4.92 4.56 -3.15
CA GLY A 115 3.56 4.49 -3.68
C GLY A 115 3.23 5.63 -4.65
N ASP A 116 2.43 5.36 -5.67
CA ASP A 116 2.02 6.34 -6.69
C ASP A 116 0.52 6.67 -6.68
N GLY A 117 -0.26 6.07 -5.77
CA GLY A 117 -1.65 6.46 -5.50
C GLY A 117 -1.80 7.47 -4.36
N GLN A 118 -0.71 7.83 -3.74
CA GLN A 118 -0.61 8.87 -2.71
C GLN A 118 0.17 10.07 -3.26
N ARG A 119 -0.11 11.25 -2.73
CA ARG A 119 0.60 12.46 -3.09
C ARG A 119 0.98 13.24 -1.86
N MET A 120 2.28 13.48 -1.71
CA MET A 120 2.83 14.42 -0.74
C MET A 120 3.37 15.64 -1.45
N THR A 121 3.10 16.82 -0.93
CA THR A 121 3.58 18.09 -1.47
C THR A 121 4.07 18.98 -0.34
N SER A 122 5.15 19.71 -0.59
CA SER A 122 5.64 20.75 0.31
C SER A 122 5.02 22.09 -0.08
N GLN A 123 4.43 22.77 0.91
CA GLN A 123 3.81 24.09 0.75
C GLN A 123 4.56 25.09 1.63
N PRO A 124 5.12 26.17 1.07
CA PRO A 124 5.76 27.22 1.85
C PRO A 124 4.80 27.82 2.89
N ARG A 125 5.32 28.08 4.09
CA ARG A 125 4.65 28.78 5.20
C ARG A 125 5.60 29.83 5.78
N ALA A 126 5.05 30.81 6.49
CA ALA A 126 5.87 31.78 7.21
C ALA A 126 6.73 31.08 8.28
N GLY A 127 8.06 31.07 8.08
CA GLY A 127 9.02 30.43 8.98
C GLY A 127 9.08 28.90 8.89
N GLY A 128 8.70 28.31 7.73
CA GLY A 128 8.78 26.87 7.54
C GLY A 128 8.00 26.34 6.32
N ILE A 129 7.54 25.11 6.43
CA ILE A 129 6.71 24.47 5.40
C ILE A 129 5.54 23.70 6.03
N ALA A 130 4.51 23.43 5.23
CA ALA A 130 3.53 22.39 5.50
C ALA A 130 3.71 21.23 4.49
N LEU A 131 3.93 20.02 5.00
CA LEU A 131 3.88 18.80 4.19
C LEU A 131 2.43 18.32 4.14
N ARG A 132 1.82 18.43 2.98
CA ARG A 132 0.44 18.03 2.74
C ARG A 132 0.39 16.64 2.13
N TYR A 133 -0.46 15.79 2.70
CA TYR A 133 -0.69 14.43 2.23
C TYR A 133 -2.10 14.27 1.65
N GLN A 134 -2.19 13.62 0.51
CA GLN A 134 -3.43 13.29 -0.16
C GLN A 134 -3.41 11.84 -0.61
N LEU A 135 -4.51 11.15 -0.39
CA LEU A 135 -4.73 9.79 -0.87
C LEU A 135 -5.94 9.79 -1.81
N ALA A 136 -5.70 9.56 -3.10
CA ALA A 136 -6.72 9.67 -4.12
C ALA A 136 -7.84 8.62 -3.91
N GLY A 137 -9.09 9.09 -3.87
CA GLY A 137 -10.28 8.23 -3.79
C GLY A 137 -10.47 7.49 -2.46
N ALA A 138 -9.60 7.68 -1.46
CA ALA A 138 -9.77 7.04 -0.16
C ALA A 138 -10.91 7.68 0.64
N GLN A 139 -11.74 6.87 1.24
CA GLN A 139 -12.87 7.26 2.09
C GLN A 139 -12.98 6.35 3.30
N GLY A 140 -13.73 6.78 4.33
CA GLY A 140 -14.02 5.98 5.51
C GLY A 140 -12.81 5.74 6.42
N ALA A 141 -12.82 4.62 7.14
CA ALA A 141 -11.80 4.28 8.13
C ALA A 141 -10.41 4.10 7.51
N HIS A 142 -10.33 3.52 6.30
CA HIS A 142 -9.06 3.37 5.59
C HIS A 142 -8.37 4.72 5.38
N ALA A 143 -9.09 5.74 4.88
CA ALA A 143 -8.54 7.08 4.67
C ALA A 143 -8.02 7.68 5.97
N ARG A 144 -8.79 7.59 7.06
CA ARG A 144 -8.41 8.08 8.39
C ARG A 144 -7.07 7.50 8.82
N HIS A 145 -6.97 6.17 8.88
CA HIS A 145 -5.78 5.50 9.39
C HIS A 145 -4.56 5.67 8.48
N ALA A 146 -4.76 5.77 7.16
CA ALA A 146 -3.69 6.08 6.24
C ALA A 146 -3.13 7.51 6.45
N HIS A 147 -4.00 8.49 6.69
CA HIS A 147 -3.61 9.86 7.01
C HIS A 147 -2.89 9.95 8.35
N GLU A 148 -3.43 9.30 9.38
CA GLU A 148 -2.81 9.23 10.71
C GLU A 148 -1.44 8.56 10.66
N CYS A 149 -1.33 7.42 9.96
CA CYS A 149 -0.09 6.67 9.78
C CYS A 149 0.98 7.53 9.10
N MET A 150 0.66 8.18 7.98
CA MET A 150 1.62 8.99 7.24
C MET A 150 2.13 10.18 8.06
N MET A 151 1.24 10.92 8.74
CA MET A 151 1.67 12.04 9.59
C MET A 151 2.51 11.56 10.78
N ALA A 152 2.16 10.42 11.36
CA ALA A 152 2.92 9.81 12.44
C ALA A 152 4.29 9.29 11.96
N GLU A 153 4.36 8.67 10.77
CA GLU A 153 5.64 8.23 10.17
C GLU A 153 6.58 9.41 9.93
N VAL A 154 6.08 10.56 9.46
CA VAL A 154 6.89 11.78 9.32
C VAL A 154 7.38 12.25 10.69
N ALA A 155 6.50 12.43 11.67
CA ALA A 155 6.87 12.95 12.99
C ALA A 155 7.87 12.03 13.73
N LEU A 156 7.60 10.73 13.73
CA LEU A 156 8.44 9.73 14.39
C LEU A 156 9.75 9.51 13.61
N GLY A 157 9.68 9.49 12.27
CA GLY A 157 10.84 9.35 11.40
C GLY A 157 11.84 10.48 11.60
N LEU A 158 11.38 11.73 11.68
CA LEU A 158 12.26 12.87 11.97
C LEU A 158 13.01 12.70 13.29
N ARG A 159 12.32 12.26 14.35
CA ARG A 159 12.95 11.99 15.65
C ARG A 159 13.96 10.86 15.60
N ALA A 160 13.60 9.75 14.94
CA ALA A 160 14.46 8.58 14.82
C ALA A 160 15.71 8.87 13.97
N LEU A 161 15.54 9.56 12.84
CA LEU A 161 16.62 9.83 11.91
C LEU A 161 17.60 10.88 12.42
N THR A 162 17.15 11.82 13.25
CA THR A 162 18.02 12.87 13.80
C THR A 162 18.52 12.57 15.20
N GLY A 163 17.88 11.62 15.92
CA GLY A 163 18.12 11.37 17.33
C GLY A 163 17.70 12.53 18.25
N GLN A 164 16.90 13.49 17.73
CA GLN A 164 16.47 14.68 18.46
C GLN A 164 14.95 14.67 18.71
N PRO A 165 14.44 15.28 19.80
CA PRO A 165 13.03 15.35 20.10
C PRO A 165 12.33 16.44 19.25
N LEU A 166 12.46 16.33 17.93
CA LEU A 166 11.85 17.29 17.01
C LEU A 166 10.33 17.22 17.08
N CYS A 167 9.69 18.38 17.14
CA CYS A 167 8.24 18.53 17.16
C CYS A 167 7.76 19.36 15.97
N ALA A 168 6.61 18.95 15.43
CA ALA A 168 5.87 19.79 14.49
C ALA A 168 5.29 21.02 15.22
N ARG A 169 5.03 22.08 14.47
CA ARG A 169 4.28 23.24 14.96
C ARG A 169 2.79 22.90 15.11
N HIS A 170 2.27 22.20 14.12
CA HIS A 170 0.86 21.84 14.02
C HIS A 170 0.66 20.62 13.14
N VAL A 171 -0.35 19.80 13.44
CA VAL A 171 -0.82 18.74 12.57
C VAL A 171 -2.32 18.85 12.36
N SER A 172 -2.77 18.79 11.11
CA SER A 172 -4.18 18.81 10.77
C SER A 172 -4.60 17.55 10.02
N PHE A 173 -5.86 17.16 10.23
CA PHE A 173 -6.48 16.00 9.59
C PHE A 173 -7.81 16.37 8.97
N GLN A 174 -8.07 15.88 7.76
CA GLN A 174 -9.35 16.10 7.06
C GLN A 174 -10.51 15.34 7.71
N HIS A 175 -10.24 14.20 8.36
CA HIS A 175 -11.27 13.43 9.06
C HIS A 175 -11.70 14.08 10.36
N ALA A 176 -12.89 13.73 10.84
CA ALA A 176 -13.39 14.18 12.13
C ALA A 176 -12.53 13.61 13.28
N ALA A 177 -12.50 14.30 14.41
CA ALA A 177 -11.81 13.81 15.58
C ALA A 177 -12.32 12.41 15.98
N PRO A 178 -11.41 11.46 16.31
CA PRO A 178 -11.80 10.18 16.88
C PRO A 178 -12.40 10.36 18.28
N ARG A 179 -12.96 9.29 18.85
CA ARG A 179 -13.54 9.32 20.19
C ARG A 179 -12.55 9.78 21.28
N SER A 180 -11.28 9.44 21.11
CA SER A 180 -10.19 9.90 21.97
C SER A 180 -9.02 10.36 21.11
N THR A 181 -8.47 11.53 21.42
CA THR A 181 -7.29 12.11 20.78
C THR A 181 -6.05 12.04 21.66
N HIS A 182 -6.11 11.32 22.78
CA HIS A 182 -5.02 11.25 23.76
C HIS A 182 -3.72 10.73 23.13
N GLU A 183 -3.78 9.64 22.37
CA GLU A 183 -2.60 9.08 21.71
C GLU A 183 -2.06 10.00 20.61
N HIS A 184 -2.92 10.68 19.86
CA HIS A 184 -2.52 11.70 18.89
C HIS A 184 -1.74 12.83 19.60
N GLN A 185 -2.27 13.36 20.72
CA GLN A 185 -1.60 14.41 21.48
C GLN A 185 -0.25 13.95 22.01
N THR A 186 -0.19 12.73 22.56
CA THR A 186 1.05 12.13 23.09
C THR A 186 2.08 11.93 21.97
N LEU A 187 1.67 11.42 20.81
CA LEU A 187 2.58 11.12 19.72
C LEU A 187 3.12 12.39 19.05
N PHE A 188 2.24 13.32 18.70
CA PHE A 188 2.65 14.52 17.97
C PHE A 188 3.26 15.59 18.86
N GLY A 189 2.77 15.74 20.08
CA GLY A 189 3.29 16.72 21.06
C GLY A 189 3.09 18.17 20.64
N CYS A 190 2.12 18.46 19.78
CA CYS A 190 1.84 19.78 19.23
C CYS A 190 0.33 20.04 19.13
N ALA A 191 -0.05 21.24 18.66
CA ALA A 191 -1.45 21.56 18.37
C ALA A 191 -2.01 20.65 17.26
N LEU A 192 -3.25 20.17 17.44
CA LEU A 192 -3.94 19.30 16.48
C LEU A 192 -5.25 19.94 16.03
N SER A 193 -5.59 19.76 14.74
CA SER A 193 -6.88 20.13 14.17
C SER A 193 -7.49 18.97 13.43
N PHE A 194 -8.79 18.75 13.60
CA PHE A 194 -9.57 17.75 12.88
C PHE A 194 -10.67 18.42 12.07
N SER A 195 -11.23 17.72 11.10
CA SER A 195 -12.17 18.27 10.11
C SER A 195 -11.60 19.49 9.36
N ALA A 196 -10.28 19.49 9.17
CA ALA A 196 -9.56 20.53 8.46
C ALA A 196 -9.72 20.35 6.92
N GLU A 197 -9.37 21.38 6.15
CA GLU A 197 -9.40 21.33 4.70
C GLU A 197 -8.38 20.33 4.13
N HIS A 198 -7.23 20.19 4.82
CA HIS A 198 -6.12 19.32 4.40
C HIS A 198 -5.57 18.50 5.54
N THR A 199 -5.05 17.30 5.22
CA THR A 199 -4.15 16.57 6.10
C THR A 199 -2.75 17.06 5.85
N GLU A 200 -2.14 17.73 6.84
CA GLU A 200 -0.79 18.28 6.72
C GLU A 200 -0.08 18.38 8.09
N ILE A 201 1.23 18.36 8.04
CA ILE A 201 2.13 18.58 9.18
C ILE A 201 2.98 19.82 8.91
N GLU A 202 2.95 20.80 9.82
CA GLU A 202 3.73 22.02 9.73
C GLU A 202 5.03 21.90 10.50
N LEU A 203 6.13 22.25 9.85
CA LEU A 203 7.49 22.18 10.36
C LEU A 203 8.16 23.54 10.25
N ASP A 204 8.78 23.99 11.34
CA ASP A 204 9.53 25.23 11.39
C ASP A 204 10.90 25.11 10.69
N ASP A 205 11.45 26.24 10.23
CA ASP A 205 12.80 26.30 9.64
C ASP A 205 13.84 25.73 10.60
N ALA A 206 13.72 25.94 11.90
CA ALA A 206 14.64 25.37 12.88
C ALA A 206 14.65 23.82 12.87
N VAL A 207 13.51 23.18 12.65
CA VAL A 207 13.39 21.71 12.46
C VAL A 207 13.99 21.32 11.13
N LEU A 208 13.65 22.06 10.08
CA LEU A 208 14.07 21.76 8.70
C LEU A 208 15.59 21.87 8.49
N ASP A 209 16.21 22.82 9.18
CA ASP A 209 17.66 23.07 9.08
C ASP A 209 18.47 22.16 10.01
N THR A 210 17.83 21.28 10.78
CA THR A 210 18.52 20.29 11.60
C THR A 210 19.37 19.37 10.72
N PRO A 211 20.69 19.25 11.00
CA PRO A 211 21.57 18.38 10.24
C PRO A 211 21.25 16.90 10.50
N MET A 212 21.39 16.09 9.47
CA MET A 212 21.23 14.64 9.60
C MET A 212 22.52 14.01 10.13
N PRO A 213 22.48 13.18 11.20
CA PRO A 213 23.66 12.59 11.83
C PRO A 213 24.51 11.71 10.89
N HIS A 214 23.87 11.11 9.90
CA HIS A 214 24.51 10.22 8.92
C HIS A 214 24.66 10.85 7.54
N ALA A 215 24.66 12.18 7.45
CA ALA A 215 24.83 12.92 6.22
C ALA A 215 26.12 12.51 5.50
N ASN A 216 25.97 12.04 4.25
CA ASN A 216 27.12 11.62 3.44
C ASN A 216 26.78 11.75 1.95
N ALA A 217 27.43 12.68 1.27
CA ALA A 217 27.16 12.97 -0.14
C ALA A 217 27.41 11.77 -1.07
N ALA A 218 28.43 10.94 -0.78
CA ALA A 218 28.72 9.76 -1.60
C ALA A 218 27.64 8.68 -1.44
N PHE A 219 27.21 8.39 -0.22
CA PHE A 219 26.10 7.45 0.03
C PHE A 219 24.77 7.99 -0.52
N CYS A 220 24.52 9.29 -0.36
CA CYS A 220 23.36 9.94 -0.94
C CYS A 220 23.30 9.74 -2.47
N ALA A 221 24.41 9.93 -3.18
CA ALA A 221 24.48 9.70 -4.63
C ALA A 221 24.23 8.23 -5.01
N ILE A 222 24.80 7.29 -4.25
CA ILE A 222 24.60 5.85 -4.48
C ILE A 222 23.14 5.45 -4.30
N PHE A 223 22.51 5.85 -3.19
CA PHE A 223 21.12 5.50 -2.91
C PHE A 223 20.13 6.22 -3.84
N ALA A 224 20.39 7.49 -4.18
CA ALA A 224 19.62 8.21 -5.19
C ALA A 224 19.65 7.48 -6.56
N GLN A 225 20.79 6.96 -6.97
CA GLN A 225 20.90 6.16 -8.18
C GLN A 225 20.11 4.85 -8.10
N GLN A 226 20.13 4.17 -6.94
CA GLN A 226 19.35 2.95 -6.75
C GLN A 226 17.83 3.21 -6.81
N VAL A 227 17.35 4.26 -6.13
CA VAL A 227 15.96 4.69 -6.17
C VAL A 227 15.55 5.08 -7.60
N THR A 228 16.39 5.84 -8.31
CA THR A 228 16.15 6.21 -9.71
C THR A 228 16.04 4.99 -10.62
N ARG A 229 16.90 3.99 -10.45
CA ARG A 229 16.83 2.72 -11.20
C ARG A 229 15.56 1.95 -10.90
N ALA A 230 15.15 1.89 -9.62
CA ALA A 230 13.90 1.25 -9.22
C ALA A 230 12.68 1.99 -9.83
N LEU A 231 12.67 3.33 -9.78
CA LEU A 231 11.63 4.15 -10.39
C LEU A 231 11.55 4.01 -11.91
N ALA A 232 12.68 3.86 -12.59
CA ALA A 232 12.74 3.64 -14.04
C ALA A 232 12.13 2.29 -14.48
N ARG A 233 12.11 1.30 -13.57
CA ARG A 233 11.45 0.01 -13.81
C ARG A 233 9.94 0.04 -13.55
N LEU A 234 9.46 1.05 -12.81
CA LEU A 234 8.02 1.21 -12.59
C LEU A 234 7.35 1.64 -13.89
N PRO A 235 6.17 1.10 -14.21
CA PRO A 235 5.36 1.58 -15.33
C PRO A 235 5.16 3.10 -15.19
N ALA A 236 5.15 3.81 -16.29
CA ALA A 236 4.94 5.28 -16.30
C ALA A 236 3.59 5.70 -15.69
N THR A 237 2.63 4.80 -15.73
CA THR A 237 1.33 4.82 -15.02
C THR A 237 1.06 3.41 -14.51
N CYS A 238 0.17 3.22 -13.52
CA CYS A 238 -0.34 1.88 -13.21
C CYS A 238 -0.70 1.16 -14.50
N SER A 239 -0.11 0.00 -14.75
CA SER A 239 -0.47 -0.76 -15.93
C SER A 239 -1.94 -1.15 -15.82
N SER A 240 -2.65 -1.08 -16.95
CA SER A 240 -4.07 -1.46 -16.97
C SER A 240 -4.25 -2.93 -16.57
N SER A 241 -3.28 -3.78 -16.85
CA SER A 241 -3.26 -5.18 -16.39
C SER A 241 -3.20 -5.28 -14.86
N THR A 242 -2.49 -4.40 -14.16
CA THR A 242 -2.44 -4.36 -12.70
C THR A 242 -3.77 -3.93 -12.10
N GLU A 243 -4.42 -2.89 -12.65
CA GLU A 243 -5.77 -2.45 -12.22
C GLU A 243 -6.82 -3.54 -12.48
N VAL A 244 -6.76 -4.15 -13.68
CA VAL A 244 -7.65 -5.27 -14.05
C VAL A 244 -7.42 -6.48 -13.15
N ARG A 245 -6.18 -6.80 -12.81
CA ARG A 245 -5.82 -7.89 -11.89
C ARG A 245 -6.48 -7.70 -10.52
N ALA A 246 -6.42 -6.49 -9.95
CA ALA A 246 -7.07 -6.18 -8.69
C ALA A 246 -8.59 -6.34 -8.75
N ALA A 247 -9.21 -5.81 -9.81
CA ALA A 247 -10.64 -5.95 -10.03
C ALA A 247 -11.07 -7.42 -10.24
N VAL A 248 -10.25 -8.21 -10.92
CA VAL A 248 -10.44 -9.66 -11.10
C VAL A 248 -10.37 -10.40 -9.77
N HIS A 249 -9.40 -10.09 -8.91
CA HIS A 249 -9.31 -10.67 -7.57
C HIS A 249 -10.60 -10.45 -6.77
N ALA A 250 -11.08 -9.20 -6.73
CA ALA A 250 -12.31 -8.87 -6.01
C ALA A 250 -13.54 -9.57 -6.61
N ALA A 251 -13.58 -9.76 -7.93
CA ALA A 251 -14.69 -10.37 -8.65
C ALA A 251 -14.72 -11.90 -8.57
N LEU A 252 -13.56 -12.57 -8.51
CA LEU A 252 -13.49 -14.04 -8.45
C LEU A 252 -14.20 -14.61 -7.23
N ALA A 253 -13.99 -14.02 -6.05
CA ALA A 253 -14.64 -14.45 -4.81
C ALA A 253 -16.19 -14.32 -4.85
N SER A 254 -16.72 -13.46 -5.73
CA SER A 254 -18.17 -13.26 -5.90
C SER A 254 -18.76 -14.09 -7.04
N GLY A 255 -17.98 -14.88 -7.76
CA GLY A 255 -18.40 -15.67 -8.93
C GLY A 255 -18.82 -14.83 -10.14
N ARG A 256 -18.54 -13.52 -10.16
CA ARG A 256 -19.00 -12.58 -11.20
C ARG A 256 -17.85 -11.96 -12.00
N CYS A 257 -16.77 -12.69 -12.19
CA CYS A 257 -15.61 -12.21 -12.93
C CYS A 257 -15.89 -12.19 -14.44
N THR A 258 -16.43 -11.07 -14.93
CA THR A 258 -16.68 -10.82 -16.36
C THR A 258 -15.97 -9.55 -16.81
N VAL A 259 -15.69 -9.44 -18.13
CA VAL A 259 -15.04 -8.25 -18.69
C VAL A 259 -15.92 -7.01 -18.51
N GLU A 260 -17.24 -7.15 -18.61
CA GLU A 260 -18.21 -6.06 -18.42
C GLU A 260 -18.25 -5.62 -16.94
N GLY A 261 -18.27 -6.58 -16.01
CA GLY A 261 -18.23 -6.33 -14.57
C GLY A 261 -16.95 -5.60 -14.16
N THR A 262 -15.82 -6.07 -14.66
CA THR A 262 -14.50 -5.49 -14.41
C THR A 262 -14.38 -4.09 -15.03
N ALA A 263 -14.80 -3.90 -16.28
CA ALA A 263 -14.80 -2.59 -16.94
C ALA A 263 -15.66 -1.57 -16.19
N ARG A 264 -16.83 -1.99 -15.70
CA ARG A 264 -17.72 -1.16 -14.87
C ARG A 264 -17.06 -0.80 -13.54
N ALA A 265 -16.41 -1.77 -12.87
CA ALA A 265 -15.69 -1.53 -11.63
C ALA A 265 -14.54 -0.53 -11.81
N LEU A 266 -13.89 -0.51 -12.99
CA LEU A 266 -12.83 0.44 -13.34
C LEU A 266 -13.36 1.74 -13.99
N ALA A 267 -14.67 1.94 -14.08
CA ALA A 267 -15.34 3.09 -14.72
C ALA A 267 -14.86 3.39 -16.15
N ILE A 268 -14.56 2.34 -16.92
CA ILE A 268 -14.18 2.42 -18.34
C ILE A 268 -15.07 1.53 -19.20
N SER A 269 -15.05 1.73 -20.52
CA SER A 269 -15.75 0.81 -21.44
C SER A 269 -14.97 -0.50 -21.61
N THR A 270 -15.68 -1.60 -21.92
CA THR A 270 -15.05 -2.89 -22.24
C THR A 270 -14.04 -2.76 -23.38
N ARG A 271 -14.36 -1.95 -24.41
CA ARG A 271 -13.45 -1.64 -25.52
C ARG A 271 -12.15 -0.97 -25.04
N THR A 272 -12.27 -0.01 -24.12
CA THR A 272 -11.11 0.68 -23.54
C THR A 272 -10.25 -0.29 -22.75
N LEU A 273 -10.87 -1.14 -21.91
CA LEU A 273 -10.19 -2.17 -21.13
C LEU A 273 -9.42 -3.14 -22.03
N GLN A 274 -10.10 -3.71 -23.02
CA GLN A 274 -9.49 -4.66 -23.95
C GLN A 274 -8.32 -4.04 -24.74
N ARG A 275 -8.48 -2.81 -25.27
CA ARG A 275 -7.41 -2.10 -25.97
C ARG A 275 -6.18 -1.90 -25.07
N ARG A 276 -6.38 -1.40 -23.84
CA ARG A 276 -5.27 -1.15 -22.90
C ARG A 276 -4.52 -2.44 -22.56
N LEU A 277 -5.23 -3.55 -22.35
CA LEU A 277 -4.60 -4.85 -22.12
C LEU A 277 -3.83 -5.36 -23.36
N GLN A 278 -4.38 -5.13 -24.54
CA GLN A 278 -3.72 -5.48 -25.80
C GLN A 278 -2.46 -4.64 -26.03
N ASP A 279 -2.49 -3.35 -25.71
CA ASP A 279 -1.32 -2.45 -25.77
C ASP A 279 -0.20 -2.92 -24.81
N GLU A 280 -0.55 -3.62 -23.72
CA GLU A 280 0.37 -4.26 -22.76
C GLU A 280 0.72 -5.73 -23.12
N GLY A 281 0.32 -6.21 -24.30
CA GLY A 281 0.64 -7.57 -24.77
C GLY A 281 -0.13 -8.69 -24.04
N THR A 282 -1.25 -8.37 -23.38
CA THR A 282 -2.07 -9.34 -22.64
C THR A 282 -3.55 -9.26 -23.03
N SER A 283 -4.38 -10.10 -22.39
CA SER A 283 -5.83 -10.09 -22.56
C SER A 283 -6.53 -10.24 -21.22
N PHE A 284 -7.82 -9.89 -21.13
CA PHE A 284 -8.62 -10.09 -19.92
C PHE A 284 -8.60 -11.56 -19.47
N ALA A 285 -8.74 -12.50 -20.41
CA ALA A 285 -8.66 -13.93 -20.11
C ALA A 285 -7.27 -14.32 -19.56
N GLY A 286 -6.19 -13.77 -20.14
CA GLY A 286 -4.82 -14.00 -19.67
C GLY A 286 -4.60 -13.46 -18.23
N VAL A 287 -5.15 -12.29 -17.91
CA VAL A 287 -5.09 -11.74 -16.55
C VAL A 287 -5.88 -12.63 -15.56
N VAL A 288 -7.11 -13.04 -15.92
CA VAL A 288 -7.92 -13.95 -15.08
C VAL A 288 -7.19 -15.28 -14.85
N GLU A 289 -6.58 -15.85 -15.87
CA GLU A 289 -5.83 -17.10 -15.78
C GLU A 289 -4.61 -16.96 -14.86
N ALA A 290 -3.84 -15.86 -14.98
CA ALA A 290 -2.69 -15.60 -14.14
C ALA A 290 -3.08 -15.48 -12.66
N VAL A 291 -4.16 -14.76 -12.37
CA VAL A 291 -4.71 -14.61 -11.01
C VAL A 291 -5.18 -15.96 -10.44
N ARG A 292 -5.92 -16.75 -11.23
CA ARG A 292 -6.39 -18.08 -10.81
C ARG A 292 -5.23 -19.03 -10.51
N ARG A 293 -4.20 -19.02 -11.34
CA ARG A 293 -2.99 -19.82 -11.16
C ARG A 293 -2.30 -19.53 -9.84
N GLU A 294 -2.10 -18.25 -9.52
CA GLU A 294 -1.44 -17.81 -8.30
C GLU A 294 -2.24 -18.15 -7.05
N LEU A 295 -3.53 -17.80 -7.03
CA LEU A 295 -4.41 -18.07 -5.90
C LEU A 295 -4.61 -19.58 -5.67
N SER A 296 -4.59 -20.40 -6.72
CA SER A 296 -4.76 -21.84 -6.59
C SER A 296 -3.70 -22.47 -5.68
N VAL A 297 -2.44 -22.08 -5.85
CA VAL A 297 -1.33 -22.56 -5.00
C VAL A 297 -1.50 -22.03 -3.57
N ALA A 298 -1.70 -20.72 -3.42
CA ALA A 298 -1.83 -20.09 -2.11
C ALA A 298 -2.99 -20.66 -1.27
N TYR A 299 -4.09 -21.04 -1.88
CA TYR A 299 -5.22 -21.68 -1.18
C TYR A 299 -4.94 -23.12 -0.81
N LEU A 300 -4.31 -23.90 -1.71
CA LEU A 300 -3.94 -25.29 -1.44
C LEU A 300 -2.89 -25.42 -0.33
N GLU A 301 -1.87 -24.59 -0.31
CA GLU A 301 -0.84 -24.53 0.74
C GLU A 301 -1.43 -24.22 2.12
N ARG A 302 -2.58 -23.57 2.17
CA ARG A 302 -3.33 -23.31 3.41
C ARG A 302 -4.26 -24.46 3.82
N GLY A 303 -4.28 -25.54 3.09
CA GLY A 303 -5.14 -26.69 3.38
C GLY A 303 -6.60 -26.48 3.03
N ILE A 304 -6.95 -25.46 2.21
CA ILE A 304 -8.31 -25.28 1.71
C ILE A 304 -8.62 -26.45 0.78
N SER A 305 -9.81 -27.03 0.92
CA SER A 305 -10.19 -28.20 0.14
C SER A 305 -10.25 -27.88 -1.37
N ILE A 306 -9.90 -28.85 -2.22
CA ILE A 306 -9.91 -28.70 -3.68
C ILE A 306 -11.27 -28.23 -4.20
N VAL A 307 -12.36 -28.67 -3.57
CA VAL A 307 -13.75 -28.26 -3.92
C VAL A 307 -13.95 -26.77 -3.64
N GLU A 308 -13.53 -26.32 -2.46
CA GLU A 308 -13.62 -24.91 -2.07
C GLU A 308 -12.71 -24.02 -2.92
N VAL A 309 -11.47 -24.47 -3.22
CA VAL A 309 -10.56 -23.74 -4.11
C VAL A 309 -11.20 -23.56 -5.49
N ALA A 310 -11.77 -24.61 -6.08
CA ALA A 310 -12.46 -24.53 -7.36
C ALA A 310 -13.60 -23.49 -7.33
N ALA A 311 -14.41 -23.49 -6.26
CA ALA A 311 -15.50 -22.54 -6.08
C ALA A 311 -14.97 -21.10 -5.91
N LEU A 312 -13.97 -20.87 -5.06
CA LEU A 312 -13.37 -19.56 -4.82
C LEU A 312 -12.71 -18.97 -6.07
N LEU A 313 -12.19 -19.81 -6.95
CA LEU A 313 -11.61 -19.40 -8.23
C LEU A 313 -12.66 -19.25 -9.35
N GLY A 314 -13.96 -19.48 -9.04
CA GLY A 314 -15.06 -19.31 -9.98
C GLY A 314 -15.06 -20.38 -11.09
N TYR A 315 -14.70 -21.61 -10.78
CA TYR A 315 -14.91 -22.78 -11.66
C TYR A 315 -16.29 -23.37 -11.44
N ALA A 316 -16.91 -23.83 -12.53
CA ALA A 316 -18.23 -24.47 -12.47
C ALA A 316 -18.18 -25.81 -11.72
N ASP A 317 -17.05 -26.52 -11.83
CA ASP A 317 -16.81 -27.79 -11.17
C ASP A 317 -15.32 -28.04 -10.90
N THR A 318 -15.04 -29.03 -10.08
CA THR A 318 -13.67 -29.43 -9.73
C THR A 318 -12.88 -30.01 -10.89
N THR A 319 -13.54 -30.61 -11.88
CA THR A 319 -12.89 -31.22 -13.05
C THR A 319 -12.26 -30.14 -13.92
N ALA A 320 -12.98 -29.05 -14.17
CA ALA A 320 -12.46 -27.90 -14.88
C ALA A 320 -11.25 -27.27 -14.16
N PHE A 321 -11.30 -27.19 -12.84
CA PHE A 321 -10.17 -26.73 -12.04
C PHE A 321 -8.97 -27.68 -12.13
N HIS A 322 -9.18 -29.00 -12.01
CA HIS A 322 -8.08 -29.99 -12.15
C HIS A 322 -7.36 -29.88 -13.49
N HIS A 323 -8.10 -29.72 -14.59
CA HIS A 323 -7.51 -29.55 -15.92
C HIS A 323 -6.69 -28.26 -16.02
N ALA A 324 -7.22 -27.13 -15.49
CA ALA A 324 -6.51 -25.87 -15.48
C ALA A 324 -5.24 -25.94 -14.62
N PHE A 325 -5.33 -26.47 -13.41
CA PHE A 325 -4.20 -26.60 -12.49
C PHE A 325 -3.06 -27.46 -13.08
N ARG A 326 -3.41 -28.63 -13.67
CA ARG A 326 -2.42 -29.49 -14.33
C ARG A 326 -1.74 -28.79 -15.52
N ARG A 327 -2.49 -27.99 -16.29
CA ARG A 327 -1.91 -27.19 -17.40
C ARG A 327 -0.93 -26.15 -16.87
N TRP A 328 -1.16 -25.57 -15.70
CA TRP A 328 -0.32 -24.51 -15.13
C TRP A 328 0.91 -25.03 -14.41
N HIS A 329 0.78 -26.14 -13.68
CA HIS A 329 1.78 -26.63 -12.73
C HIS A 329 2.37 -27.99 -13.11
N GLY A 330 1.85 -28.66 -14.13
CA GLY A 330 2.31 -29.99 -14.57
C GLY A 330 1.83 -31.15 -13.69
N THR A 331 1.31 -30.86 -12.50
CA THR A 331 0.84 -31.84 -11.49
C THR A 331 -0.64 -31.62 -11.17
N SER A 332 -1.29 -32.59 -10.53
CA SER A 332 -2.65 -32.39 -10.04
C SER A 332 -2.66 -31.59 -8.72
N PRO A 333 -3.78 -30.93 -8.35
CA PRO A 333 -3.91 -30.26 -7.04
C PRO A 333 -3.67 -31.19 -5.85
N ALA A 334 -4.08 -32.46 -5.96
CA ALA A 334 -3.91 -33.46 -4.92
C ALA A 334 -2.45 -33.94 -4.77
N GLU A 335 -1.69 -33.95 -5.84
CA GLU A 335 -0.24 -34.25 -5.82
C GLU A 335 0.54 -33.08 -5.22
N HIS A 336 0.17 -31.85 -5.58
CA HIS A 336 0.78 -30.63 -5.08
C HIS A 336 0.65 -30.47 -3.55
N ASN A 337 -0.52 -30.82 -2.98
CA ASN A 337 -0.76 -30.77 -1.53
C ASN A 337 -0.01 -31.84 -0.72
N ARG A 338 0.61 -32.83 -1.38
CA ARG A 338 1.36 -33.93 -0.71
C ARG A 338 2.87 -33.70 -0.74
N SER A 339 3.32 -32.74 -1.51
CA SER A 339 4.73 -32.33 -1.64
C SER A 339 5.08 -31.24 -0.63
#